data_411ac4f7f4a8dd825a0706481d43c49e
#
_entry.id   411ac4f7f4a8dd825a0706481d43c49e
#
_cell.length_a   1.000
_cell.length_b   1.000
_cell.length_c   1.000
_cell.angle_alpha   90.00
_cell.angle_beta   90.00
_cell.angle_gamma   90.00
#
_symmetry.space_group_name_H-M   'P 1'
#
loop_
_entity.id
_entity.type
_entity.pdbx_description
1 polymer ?
#
loop_
_entity_poly.entity_id
_entity_poly.type
_entity_poly.pdbx_seq_one_letter_code
_entity_poly.pdbx_strand_id
1 'polypeptide(L)'
;MKYDTVIIGAGMSGLSAGVRLAYYEKKVCILERHTTIGGLNSFYRLRKRNYDVGLHAITNYAEPGTKQGPLSKLLRQLRMTWEDFDLRPQLRSSIVFPDCRLHFTNQFSVFVDQVAAAFPSQIDGFRRLVQRIAEHDALNLERQVVSARQVVSEYIRDPLLVDMIFCPLMFYGSATPRDMDFSQFVIMFKSIFHEGFGRPFEGIRLILKKLVRHFRSLGGDLRLRAGVREIRHTSGRATSVTLDDGTEIEADNILSSAGAAETLRMISPGSPPVKAEPGDISFVESISVLDCAPADLGHRDTIVFYSDSPAFHYERPSEPVDLRSGIICSPNNFDYSEPLEDGRIRITALANPHHWMNLPDDQYVAEKDHWNDRIIDSAVKHIPEFRSHVIDTDVFTPRTIRRFTGHLNGCVYGAPEKFVNGQTPLSNLFLCGTDQGFLGIVGAMLSGITIANRHLLK
;
A
#
# COMPACT_ATOMS: atom_id res chain seq x y z
N MET A 1 14.83 14.78 -27.06
CA MET A 1 15.88 14.09 -26.27
C MET A 1 15.39 12.68 -25.99
N LYS A 2 16.16 11.67 -26.34
CA LYS A 2 15.80 10.26 -26.17
C LYS A 2 16.36 9.69 -24.86
N TYR A 3 15.56 8.87 -24.15
CA TYR A 3 15.96 8.16 -22.94
C TYR A 3 16.05 6.66 -23.20
N ASP A 4 16.87 5.96 -22.42
CA ASP A 4 16.86 4.49 -22.40
C ASP A 4 15.55 3.98 -21.80
N THR A 5 15.06 4.68 -20.76
CA THR A 5 13.80 4.35 -20.10
C THR A 5 13.06 5.60 -19.66
N VAL A 6 11.79 5.69 -20.03
CA VAL A 6 10.82 6.61 -19.41
C VAL A 6 9.99 5.83 -18.38
N ILE A 7 9.86 6.38 -17.18
CA ILE A 7 9.04 5.83 -16.10
C ILE A 7 7.82 6.73 -15.89
N ILE A 8 6.62 6.16 -15.97
CA ILE A 8 5.36 6.87 -15.72
C ILE A 8 4.98 6.69 -14.25
N GLY A 9 4.99 7.79 -13.50
CA GLY A 9 4.67 7.87 -12.08
C GLY A 9 5.88 7.85 -11.17
N ALA A 10 5.91 8.79 -10.21
CA ALA A 10 6.93 8.92 -9.15
C ALA A 10 6.43 8.38 -7.80
N GLY A 11 5.69 7.27 -7.84
CA GLY A 11 5.37 6.46 -6.65
C GLY A 11 6.58 5.65 -6.19
N MET A 12 6.42 4.89 -5.11
CA MET A 12 7.50 4.08 -4.52
C MET A 12 8.14 3.12 -5.54
N SER A 13 7.34 2.47 -6.38
CA SER A 13 7.84 1.54 -7.40
C SER A 13 8.60 2.25 -8.53
N GLY A 14 8.06 3.35 -9.05
CA GLY A 14 8.72 4.12 -10.11
C GLY A 14 10.03 4.75 -9.67
N LEU A 15 10.06 5.35 -8.48
CA LEU A 15 11.30 5.93 -7.90
C LEU A 15 12.36 4.87 -7.67
N SER A 16 11.99 3.70 -7.12
CA SER A 16 12.95 2.61 -6.86
C SER A 16 13.48 1.99 -8.15
N ALA A 17 12.65 1.83 -9.17
CA ALA A 17 13.08 1.42 -10.50
C ALA A 17 14.04 2.43 -11.12
N GLY A 18 13.72 3.73 -11.01
CA GLY A 18 14.57 4.82 -11.52
C GLY A 18 15.94 4.84 -10.87
N VAL A 19 16.03 4.76 -9.55
CA VAL A 19 17.30 4.64 -8.82
C VAL A 19 18.07 3.41 -9.30
N ARG A 20 17.39 2.25 -9.40
CA ARG A 20 18.02 1.01 -9.82
C ARG A 20 18.61 1.10 -11.22
N LEU A 21 17.89 1.65 -12.20
CA LEU A 21 18.35 1.84 -13.58
C LEU A 21 19.48 2.86 -13.68
N ALA A 22 19.36 3.98 -12.99
CA ALA A 22 20.39 5.03 -12.99
C ALA A 22 21.72 4.52 -12.42
N TYR A 23 21.71 3.56 -11.50
CA TYR A 23 22.92 2.87 -11.03
C TYR A 23 23.68 2.11 -12.11
N TYR A 24 22.98 1.68 -13.14
CA TYR A 24 23.57 1.02 -14.31
C TYR A 24 23.76 1.99 -15.48
N GLU A 25 23.93 3.28 -15.14
CA GLU A 25 24.21 4.35 -16.12
C GLU A 25 23.16 4.50 -17.21
N LYS A 26 21.95 3.95 -16.99
CA LYS A 26 20.84 4.16 -17.92
C LYS A 26 20.35 5.60 -17.81
N LYS A 27 20.06 6.21 -18.96
CA LYS A 27 19.45 7.53 -19.05
C LYS A 27 17.95 7.43 -18.78
N VAL A 28 17.54 7.80 -17.57
CA VAL A 28 16.17 7.60 -17.06
C VAL A 28 15.46 8.93 -16.84
N CYS A 29 14.21 9.03 -17.35
CA CYS A 29 13.29 10.10 -17.03
C CYS A 29 12.08 9.56 -16.28
N ILE A 30 11.78 10.10 -15.10
CA ILE A 30 10.55 9.84 -14.36
C ILE A 30 9.57 10.99 -14.58
N LEU A 31 8.36 10.68 -15.01
CA LEU A 31 7.29 11.63 -15.30
C LEU A 31 6.20 11.51 -14.23
N GLU A 32 5.98 12.58 -13.48
CA GLU A 32 4.96 12.65 -12.45
C GLU A 32 3.93 13.73 -12.81
N ARG A 33 2.65 13.37 -12.83
CA ARG A 33 1.56 14.30 -13.19
C ARG A 33 1.33 15.39 -12.14
N HIS A 34 1.65 15.09 -10.87
CA HIS A 34 1.46 15.99 -9.75
C HIS A 34 2.66 16.88 -9.47
N THR A 35 2.44 17.81 -8.55
CA THR A 35 3.49 18.65 -7.94
C THR A 35 4.23 17.93 -6.82
N THR A 36 3.70 16.80 -6.35
CA THR A 36 4.23 16.03 -5.22
C THR A 36 4.39 14.57 -5.65
N ILE A 37 5.47 13.97 -5.19
CA ILE A 37 5.83 12.56 -5.43
C ILE A 37 5.16 11.62 -4.42
N GLY A 38 5.24 10.31 -4.67
CA GLY A 38 4.89 9.27 -3.70
C GLY A 38 3.59 8.50 -4.02
N GLY A 39 2.73 9.01 -4.89
CA GLY A 39 1.47 8.36 -5.24
C GLY A 39 0.61 8.11 -3.99
N LEU A 40 0.17 6.86 -3.77
CA LEU A 40 -0.58 6.46 -2.57
C LEU A 40 0.18 6.66 -1.25
N ASN A 41 1.51 6.72 -1.30
CA ASN A 41 2.38 6.97 -0.15
C ASN A 41 2.98 8.38 -0.19
N SER A 42 2.24 9.36 -0.68
CA SER A 42 2.65 10.77 -0.71
C SER A 42 2.55 11.44 0.65
N PHE A 43 2.90 12.68 0.70
CA PHE A 43 2.79 13.55 1.88
C PHE A 43 2.35 14.96 1.46
N TYR A 44 1.76 15.70 2.41
CA TYR A 44 1.36 17.08 2.17
C TYR A 44 1.50 17.90 3.44
N ARG A 45 1.33 19.21 3.31
CA ARG A 45 1.29 20.15 4.43
C ARG A 45 -0.04 20.90 4.42
N LEU A 46 -0.74 20.84 5.53
CA LEU A 46 -2.02 21.54 5.71
C LEU A 46 -2.03 22.21 7.09
N ARG A 47 -2.50 23.46 7.17
CA ARG A 47 -2.61 24.23 8.42
C ARG A 47 -1.34 24.14 9.30
N LYS A 48 -0.17 24.29 8.64
CA LYS A 48 1.21 24.19 9.21
C LYS A 48 1.64 22.78 9.64
N ARG A 49 0.77 21.77 9.65
CA ARG A 49 1.08 20.38 10.01
C ARG A 49 1.47 19.54 8.80
N ASN A 50 2.27 18.54 9.05
CA ASN A 50 2.70 17.58 8.05
C ASN A 50 1.86 16.31 8.15
N TYR A 51 1.37 15.83 7.02
CA TYR A 51 0.55 14.63 6.92
C TYR A 51 1.18 13.63 5.97
N ASP A 52 1.11 12.34 6.31
CA ASP A 52 1.35 11.23 5.39
C ASP A 52 0.02 10.81 4.76
N VAL A 53 0.01 10.45 3.47
CA VAL A 53 -1.20 10.00 2.79
C VAL A 53 -1.52 8.57 3.19
N GLY A 54 -0.80 7.56 2.73
CA GLY A 54 -1.14 6.14 2.93
C GLY A 54 -0.28 5.42 3.97
N LEU A 55 0.56 6.13 4.75
CA LEU A 55 1.44 5.50 5.71
C LEU A 55 0.75 5.30 7.07
N HIS A 56 0.28 4.08 7.35
CA HIS A 56 0.02 3.63 8.72
C HIS A 56 1.31 3.06 9.32
N ALA A 57 1.82 1.99 8.71
CA ALA A 57 3.09 1.35 9.02
C ALA A 57 3.74 0.82 7.74
N ILE A 58 5.05 0.68 7.76
CA ILE A 58 5.81 -0.08 6.76
C ILE A 58 5.88 -1.51 7.25
N THR A 59 5.38 -2.44 6.44
CA THR A 59 5.53 -3.88 6.68
C THR A 59 6.95 -4.35 6.35
N ASN A 60 7.29 -5.59 6.66
CA ASN A 60 8.64 -6.14 6.44
C ASN A 60 9.70 -5.45 7.31
N TYR A 61 9.34 -5.07 8.54
CA TYR A 61 10.33 -4.54 9.47
C TYR A 61 11.45 -5.54 9.71
N ALA A 62 12.65 -5.06 9.85
CA ALA A 62 13.79 -5.83 10.27
C ALA A 62 14.74 -4.94 11.08
N GLU A 63 15.37 -5.52 12.07
CA GLU A 63 16.37 -4.82 12.88
C GLU A 63 17.58 -4.39 12.03
N PRO A 64 18.15 -3.21 12.30
CA PRO A 64 19.37 -2.76 11.63
C PRO A 64 20.46 -3.82 11.64
N GLY A 65 21.09 -4.03 10.47
CA GLY A 65 22.13 -5.06 10.30
C GLY A 65 21.61 -6.45 9.92
N THR A 66 20.31 -6.67 9.86
CA THR A 66 19.72 -7.93 9.34
C THR A 66 20.18 -8.19 7.90
N LYS A 67 20.74 -9.39 7.64
CA LYS A 67 21.33 -9.72 6.32
C LYS A 67 20.34 -10.29 5.31
N GLN A 68 19.22 -10.81 5.77
CA GLN A 68 18.20 -11.49 4.96
C GLN A 68 16.85 -10.78 5.05
N GLY A 69 15.91 -11.15 4.18
CA GLY A 69 14.57 -10.59 4.13
C GLY A 69 14.37 -9.46 3.10
N PRO A 70 13.11 -9.07 2.87
CA PRO A 70 12.74 -8.11 1.83
C PRO A 70 13.37 -6.73 2.03
N LEU A 71 13.35 -6.18 3.25
CA LEU A 71 13.92 -4.86 3.54
C LEU A 71 15.44 -4.85 3.32
N SER A 72 16.16 -5.86 3.81
CA SER A 72 17.61 -5.99 3.60
C SER A 72 17.96 -6.11 2.11
N LYS A 73 17.16 -6.87 1.35
CA LYS A 73 17.31 -6.98 -0.11
C LYS A 73 17.08 -5.64 -0.79
N LEU A 74 16.04 -4.91 -0.38
CA LEU A 74 15.70 -3.60 -0.91
C LEU A 74 16.84 -2.61 -0.71
N LEU A 75 17.33 -2.47 0.52
CA LEU A 75 18.43 -1.54 0.86
C LEU A 75 19.69 -1.84 0.04
N ARG A 76 20.07 -3.11 -0.08
CA ARG A 76 21.21 -3.51 -0.93
C ARG A 76 21.01 -3.16 -2.41
N GLN A 77 19.80 -3.40 -2.95
CA GLN A 77 19.51 -3.13 -4.36
C GLN A 77 19.53 -1.64 -4.68
N LEU A 78 19.14 -0.80 -3.74
CA LEU A 78 19.16 0.66 -3.86
C LEU A 78 20.45 1.30 -3.33
N ARG A 79 21.37 0.53 -2.75
CA ARG A 79 22.57 1.01 -2.04
C ARG A 79 22.22 2.08 -1.01
N MET A 80 21.15 1.85 -0.27
CA MET A 80 20.69 2.67 0.85
C MET A 80 21.05 1.99 2.17
N THR A 81 21.11 2.77 3.23
CA THR A 81 21.43 2.30 4.58
C THR A 81 20.15 2.17 5.44
N TRP A 82 20.27 1.57 6.61
CA TRP A 82 19.18 1.48 7.59
C TRP A 82 18.75 2.86 8.07
N GLU A 83 19.71 3.76 8.25
CA GLU A 83 19.49 5.15 8.68
C GLU A 83 18.73 5.98 7.63
N ASP A 84 18.79 5.60 6.36
CA ASP A 84 18.01 6.26 5.31
C ASP A 84 16.51 5.99 5.44
N PHE A 85 16.14 4.89 6.09
CA PHE A 85 14.75 4.55 6.38
C PHE A 85 14.33 4.90 7.79
N ASP A 86 15.26 4.90 8.77
CA ASP A 86 15.04 5.20 10.20
C ASP A 86 13.76 4.56 10.76
N LEU A 87 13.58 3.27 10.49
CA LEU A 87 12.39 2.54 10.94
C LEU A 87 12.43 2.26 12.43
N ARG A 88 11.42 2.71 13.14
CA ARG A 88 11.17 2.37 14.54
C ARG A 88 10.11 1.30 14.62
N PRO A 89 10.29 0.24 15.43
CA PRO A 89 9.34 -0.86 15.52
C PRO A 89 8.02 -0.43 16.15
N GLN A 90 6.96 -1.17 15.85
CA GLN A 90 5.70 -1.05 16.58
C GLN A 90 5.87 -1.50 18.04
N LEU A 91 5.09 -0.92 18.95
CA LEU A 91 5.00 -1.41 20.31
C LEU A 91 4.12 -2.67 20.38
N ARG A 92 2.90 -2.57 19.86
CA ARG A 92 1.94 -3.69 19.83
C ARG A 92 0.78 -3.31 18.92
N SER A 93 0.24 -4.28 18.17
CA SER A 93 -1.02 -4.15 17.42
C SER A 93 -2.04 -5.21 17.87
N SER A 94 -3.31 -4.99 17.53
CA SER A 94 -4.42 -5.86 17.89
C SER A 94 -5.30 -6.21 16.70
N ILE A 95 -5.90 -7.39 16.76
CA ILE A 95 -7.04 -7.81 15.91
C ILE A 95 -8.23 -8.00 16.85
N VAL A 96 -9.32 -7.27 16.60
CA VAL A 96 -10.48 -7.21 17.49
C VAL A 96 -11.74 -7.61 16.75
N PHE A 97 -12.37 -8.67 17.21
CA PHE A 97 -13.69 -9.13 16.77
C PHE A 97 -14.61 -9.19 17.97
N PRO A 98 -15.93 -9.34 17.79
CA PRO A 98 -16.81 -9.58 18.93
C PRO A 98 -16.27 -10.73 19.78
N ASP A 99 -16.16 -10.53 21.08
CA ASP A 99 -15.75 -11.49 22.09
C ASP A 99 -14.31 -12.06 21.95
N CYS A 100 -13.49 -11.55 20.99
CA CYS A 100 -12.13 -12.02 20.80
C CYS A 100 -11.16 -10.87 20.44
N ARG A 101 -10.03 -10.83 21.14
CA ARG A 101 -8.91 -9.92 20.85
C ARG A 101 -7.60 -10.69 20.81
N LEU A 102 -6.87 -10.58 19.72
CA LEU A 102 -5.51 -11.11 19.57
C LEU A 102 -4.51 -9.95 19.49
N HIS A 103 -3.42 -10.06 20.19
CA HIS A 103 -2.30 -9.12 20.11
C HIS A 103 -1.17 -9.69 19.28
N PHE A 104 -0.42 -8.82 18.61
CA PHE A 104 0.83 -9.17 17.95
C PHE A 104 1.83 -8.02 18.00
N THR A 105 3.11 -8.38 17.89
CA THR A 105 4.25 -7.49 17.84
C THR A 105 5.16 -7.93 16.69
N ASN A 106 6.37 -7.35 16.58
CA ASN A 106 7.38 -7.83 15.64
C ASN A 106 8.04 -9.16 16.09
N GLN A 107 7.63 -9.71 17.25
CA GLN A 107 8.00 -11.05 17.71
C GLN A 107 6.84 -12.01 17.40
N PHE A 108 6.98 -12.82 16.36
CA PHE A 108 5.93 -13.73 15.90
C PHE A 108 5.42 -14.69 16.98
N SER A 109 6.28 -15.09 17.92
CA SER A 109 5.89 -15.95 19.05
C SER A 109 4.72 -15.37 19.85
N VAL A 110 4.65 -14.05 20.01
CA VAL A 110 3.54 -13.39 20.72
C VAL A 110 2.21 -13.71 20.02
N PHE A 111 2.14 -13.65 18.69
CA PHE A 111 0.94 -13.99 17.95
C PHE A 111 0.58 -15.48 18.08
N VAL A 112 1.58 -16.37 18.01
CA VAL A 112 1.38 -17.82 18.22
C VAL A 112 0.79 -18.11 19.60
N ASP A 113 1.30 -17.46 20.64
CA ASP A 113 0.83 -17.63 22.03
C ASP A 113 -0.61 -17.11 22.20
N GLN A 114 -0.95 -15.98 21.55
CA GLN A 114 -2.31 -15.44 21.53
C GLN A 114 -3.30 -16.41 20.84
N VAL A 115 -2.91 -16.97 19.70
CA VAL A 115 -3.72 -17.99 19.00
C VAL A 115 -3.88 -19.25 19.87
N ALA A 116 -2.80 -19.71 20.53
CA ALA A 116 -2.87 -20.89 21.41
C ALA A 116 -3.80 -20.67 22.60
N ALA A 117 -3.82 -19.48 23.18
CA ALA A 117 -4.67 -19.14 24.32
C ALA A 117 -6.15 -18.97 23.90
N ALA A 118 -6.43 -18.27 22.81
CA ALA A 118 -7.80 -17.98 22.37
C ALA A 118 -8.44 -19.15 21.59
N PHE A 119 -7.65 -19.94 20.87
CA PHE A 119 -8.10 -21.04 20.00
C PHE A 119 -7.33 -22.35 20.27
N PRO A 120 -7.38 -22.90 21.49
CA PRO A 120 -6.55 -24.07 21.87
C PRO A 120 -6.79 -25.30 20.99
N SER A 121 -7.98 -25.48 20.44
CA SER A 121 -8.29 -26.57 19.50
C SER A 121 -7.73 -26.38 18.09
N GLN A 122 -7.28 -25.18 17.73
CA GLN A 122 -6.79 -24.83 16.40
C GLN A 122 -5.26 -24.69 16.33
N ILE A 123 -4.55 -24.64 17.46
CA ILE A 123 -3.13 -24.31 17.50
C ILE A 123 -2.25 -25.25 16.66
N ASP A 124 -2.53 -26.54 16.66
CA ASP A 124 -1.74 -27.51 15.87
C ASP A 124 -2.00 -27.33 14.35
N GLY A 125 -3.25 -27.01 13.97
CA GLY A 125 -3.59 -26.63 12.60
C GLY A 125 -2.88 -25.33 12.18
N PHE A 126 -2.89 -24.32 13.06
CA PHE A 126 -2.19 -23.06 12.84
C PHE A 126 -0.68 -23.26 12.65
N ARG A 127 -0.03 -24.07 13.47
CA ARG A 127 1.40 -24.40 13.33
C ARG A 127 1.72 -25.09 12.00
N ARG A 128 0.87 -26.02 11.55
CA ARG A 128 1.02 -26.66 10.21
C ARG A 128 0.81 -25.65 9.09
N LEU A 129 -0.14 -24.71 9.21
CA LEU A 129 -0.28 -23.62 8.24
C LEU A 129 0.97 -22.75 8.18
N VAL A 130 1.55 -22.38 9.33
CA VAL A 130 2.80 -21.60 9.41
C VAL A 130 3.95 -22.34 8.70
N GLN A 131 4.06 -23.66 8.88
CA GLN A 131 5.04 -24.47 8.16
C GLN A 131 4.77 -24.46 6.64
N ARG A 132 3.51 -24.63 6.22
CA ARG A 132 3.11 -24.56 4.80
C ARG A 132 3.46 -23.20 4.17
N ILE A 133 3.26 -22.10 4.93
CA ILE A 133 3.64 -20.73 4.55
C ILE A 133 5.18 -20.62 4.39
N ALA A 134 5.95 -21.20 5.31
CA ALA A 134 7.41 -21.15 5.26
C ALA A 134 7.97 -21.83 4.01
N GLU A 135 7.40 -22.97 3.62
CA GLU A 135 7.82 -23.81 2.49
C GLU A 135 7.34 -23.30 1.12
N HIS A 136 6.38 -22.37 1.10
CA HIS A 136 5.78 -21.90 -0.15
C HIS A 136 6.67 -20.89 -0.88
N ASP A 137 6.99 -21.17 -2.16
CA ASP A 137 7.66 -20.21 -3.05
C ASP A 137 6.64 -19.20 -3.62
N ALA A 138 6.39 -18.16 -2.85
CA ALA A 138 5.47 -17.09 -3.23
C ALA A 138 6.01 -16.19 -4.36
N LEU A 139 7.28 -16.31 -4.73
CA LEU A 139 7.92 -15.47 -5.76
C LEU A 139 7.97 -16.16 -7.13
N ASN A 140 7.48 -17.40 -7.24
CA ASN A 140 7.35 -18.08 -8.53
C ASN A 140 6.34 -17.35 -9.43
N LEU A 141 6.81 -16.79 -10.53
CA LEU A 141 6.00 -16.00 -11.47
C LEU A 141 5.16 -16.86 -12.45
N GLU A 142 5.39 -18.16 -12.48
CA GLU A 142 4.68 -19.12 -13.36
C GLU A 142 3.62 -19.93 -12.61
N ARG A 143 3.34 -19.55 -11.35
CA ARG A 143 2.37 -20.25 -10.49
C ARG A 143 0.92 -20.07 -10.96
N GLN A 144 0.10 -21.04 -10.65
CA GLN A 144 -1.36 -20.90 -10.75
C GLN A 144 -1.89 -20.09 -9.56
N VAL A 145 -2.93 -19.33 -9.79
CA VAL A 145 -3.68 -18.61 -8.74
C VAL A 145 -4.51 -19.62 -7.96
N VAL A 146 -4.33 -19.65 -6.65
CA VAL A 146 -5.05 -20.55 -5.73
C VAL A 146 -5.69 -19.71 -4.62
N SER A 147 -6.95 -20.02 -4.28
CA SER A 147 -7.67 -19.38 -3.18
C SER A 147 -6.93 -19.56 -1.85
N ALA A 148 -6.59 -18.46 -1.20
CA ALA A 148 -5.98 -18.51 0.13
C ALA A 148 -6.94 -19.07 1.17
N ARG A 149 -8.22 -18.70 1.12
CA ARG A 149 -9.23 -19.22 2.05
C ARG A 149 -9.39 -20.73 1.92
N GLN A 150 -9.37 -21.26 0.70
CA GLN A 150 -9.42 -22.71 0.48
C GLN A 150 -8.22 -23.40 1.13
N VAL A 151 -6.99 -22.93 0.87
CA VAL A 151 -5.78 -23.53 1.47
C VAL A 151 -5.80 -23.42 3.00
N VAL A 152 -6.13 -22.24 3.55
CA VAL A 152 -6.16 -22.03 5.00
C VAL A 152 -7.19 -22.93 5.68
N SER A 153 -8.36 -23.18 5.05
CA SER A 153 -9.41 -24.03 5.60
C SER A 153 -9.01 -25.52 5.72
N GLU A 154 -7.97 -25.95 5.02
CA GLU A 154 -7.39 -27.30 5.19
C GLU A 154 -6.68 -27.47 6.54
N TYR A 155 -6.25 -26.35 7.16
CA TYR A 155 -5.48 -26.34 8.40
C TYR A 155 -6.28 -25.83 9.59
N ILE A 156 -7.12 -24.78 9.39
CA ILE A 156 -7.90 -24.09 10.41
C ILE A 156 -9.37 -24.24 10.10
N ARG A 157 -10.13 -24.82 11.05
CA ARG A 157 -11.58 -25.06 10.89
C ARG A 157 -12.45 -23.98 11.53
N ASP A 158 -11.89 -23.24 12.49
CA ASP A 158 -12.63 -22.17 13.17
C ASP A 158 -12.72 -20.93 12.24
N PRO A 159 -13.93 -20.55 11.80
CA PRO A 159 -14.10 -19.43 10.87
C PRO A 159 -13.71 -18.09 11.46
N LEU A 160 -13.84 -17.91 12.79
CA LEU A 160 -13.44 -16.67 13.46
C LEU A 160 -11.92 -16.49 13.37
N LEU A 161 -11.14 -17.54 13.67
CA LEU A 161 -9.67 -17.46 13.56
C LEU A 161 -9.24 -17.20 12.11
N VAL A 162 -9.89 -17.85 11.12
CA VAL A 162 -9.63 -17.57 9.71
C VAL A 162 -9.85 -16.09 9.39
N ASP A 163 -11.00 -15.55 9.77
CA ASP A 163 -11.35 -14.15 9.52
C ASP A 163 -10.43 -13.17 10.28
N MET A 164 -10.05 -13.48 11.51
CA MET A 164 -9.07 -12.67 12.26
C MET A 164 -7.68 -12.64 11.60
N ILE A 165 -7.25 -13.75 10.99
CA ILE A 165 -6.00 -13.78 10.22
C ILE A 165 -6.14 -12.96 8.93
N PHE A 166 -7.23 -13.12 8.19
CA PHE A 166 -7.44 -12.43 6.92
C PHE A 166 -7.63 -10.91 7.07
N CYS A 167 -8.20 -10.45 8.17
CA CYS A 167 -8.53 -9.04 8.35
C CYS A 167 -7.32 -8.11 8.14
N PRO A 168 -6.18 -8.24 8.86
CA PRO A 168 -5.00 -7.41 8.60
C PRO A 168 -4.43 -7.57 7.19
N LEU A 169 -4.41 -8.80 6.68
CA LEU A 169 -3.81 -9.11 5.39
C LEU A 169 -4.58 -8.46 4.23
N MET A 170 -5.90 -8.51 4.28
CA MET A 170 -6.75 -7.92 3.24
C MET A 170 -6.72 -6.40 3.28
N PHE A 171 -6.80 -5.81 4.47
CA PHE A 171 -6.69 -4.36 4.63
C PHE A 171 -5.34 -3.78 4.20
N TYR A 172 -4.27 -4.56 4.26
CA TYR A 172 -2.92 -4.14 3.84
C TYR A 172 -2.58 -4.53 2.41
N GLY A 173 -3.41 -5.36 1.76
CA GLY A 173 -3.00 -5.80 0.44
C GLY A 173 -3.94 -6.71 -0.34
N SER A 174 -5.25 -6.47 -0.42
CA SER A 174 -6.09 -7.21 -1.36
C SER A 174 -6.87 -6.30 -2.30
N ALA A 175 -6.71 -6.53 -3.62
CA ALA A 175 -7.58 -5.96 -4.64
C ALA A 175 -8.83 -6.83 -4.90
N THR A 176 -8.85 -8.05 -4.34
CA THR A 176 -9.93 -9.02 -4.53
C THR A 176 -10.84 -9.03 -3.30
N PRO A 177 -12.16 -8.96 -3.46
CA PRO A 177 -13.08 -9.05 -2.33
C PRO A 177 -13.07 -10.45 -1.71
N ARG A 178 -13.20 -10.51 -0.40
CA ARG A 178 -13.39 -11.71 0.43
C ARG A 178 -12.27 -12.75 0.44
N ASP A 179 -11.34 -12.73 -0.51
CA ASP A 179 -10.24 -13.69 -0.65
C ASP A 179 -9.01 -13.04 -1.30
N MET A 180 -7.93 -13.79 -1.41
CA MET A 180 -6.72 -13.41 -2.16
C MET A 180 -6.02 -14.66 -2.70
N ASP A 181 -5.08 -14.48 -3.64
CA ASP A 181 -4.18 -15.55 -4.06
C ASP A 181 -3.32 -16.02 -2.89
N PHE A 182 -3.13 -17.33 -2.75
CA PHE A 182 -2.37 -17.91 -1.63
C PHE A 182 -0.92 -17.43 -1.57
N SER A 183 -0.27 -17.18 -2.71
CA SER A 183 1.08 -16.60 -2.68
C SER A 183 1.09 -15.16 -2.18
N GLN A 184 0.06 -14.38 -2.50
CA GLN A 184 -0.11 -13.05 -1.94
C GLN A 184 -0.39 -13.13 -0.43
N PHE A 185 -1.23 -14.06 0.01
CA PHE A 185 -1.47 -14.35 1.43
C PHE A 185 -0.15 -14.66 2.15
N VAL A 186 0.70 -15.53 1.60
CA VAL A 186 2.00 -15.88 2.17
C VAL A 186 2.91 -14.64 2.30
N ILE A 187 2.97 -13.79 1.27
CA ILE A 187 3.74 -12.55 1.31
C ILE A 187 3.22 -11.64 2.42
N MET A 188 1.90 -11.41 2.49
CA MET A 188 1.28 -10.54 3.48
C MET A 188 1.39 -11.10 4.89
N PHE A 189 1.21 -12.41 5.08
CA PHE A 189 1.34 -13.06 6.37
C PHE A 189 2.78 -12.90 6.92
N LYS A 190 3.79 -13.19 6.09
CA LYS A 190 5.20 -13.01 6.47
C LYS A 190 5.50 -11.54 6.79
N SER A 191 5.06 -10.62 5.95
CA SER A 191 5.37 -9.20 6.10
C SER A 191 4.74 -8.55 7.33
N ILE A 192 3.57 -9.04 7.78
CA ILE A 192 2.83 -8.47 8.92
C ILE A 192 3.14 -9.19 10.22
N PHE A 193 3.06 -10.54 10.23
CA PHE A 193 3.16 -11.30 11.46
C PHE A 193 4.56 -11.80 11.78
N HIS A 194 5.37 -12.17 10.77
CA HIS A 194 6.75 -12.64 11.00
C HIS A 194 7.77 -11.51 11.10
N GLU A 195 7.63 -10.49 10.23
CA GLU A 195 8.57 -9.38 10.14
C GLU A 195 8.05 -8.15 10.90
N GLY A 196 6.74 -7.92 10.82
CA GLY A 196 6.06 -6.89 11.60
C GLY A 196 6.12 -5.49 10.99
N PHE A 197 5.88 -4.49 11.83
CA PHE A 197 5.68 -3.09 11.45
C PHE A 197 6.80 -2.19 11.94
N GLY A 198 7.17 -1.24 11.10
CA GLY A 198 8.02 -0.12 11.46
C GLY A 198 7.54 1.18 10.84
N ARG A 199 7.97 2.32 11.40
CA ARG A 199 7.63 3.63 10.87
C ARG A 199 8.77 4.62 11.08
N PRO A 200 9.15 5.43 10.05
CA PRO A 200 10.09 6.51 10.24
C PRO A 200 9.52 7.60 11.15
N PHE A 201 10.35 8.21 12.00
CA PHE A 201 9.93 9.32 12.85
C PHE A 201 9.33 10.48 12.02
N GLU A 202 10.01 10.89 10.95
CA GLU A 202 9.56 11.94 10.03
C GLU A 202 8.44 11.49 9.06
N GLY A 203 7.94 10.25 9.17
CA GLY A 203 7.00 9.67 8.22
C GLY A 203 7.59 9.36 6.86
N ILE A 204 6.72 9.12 5.87
CA ILE A 204 7.13 8.65 4.54
C ILE A 204 7.99 9.66 3.77
N ARG A 205 7.89 10.95 4.11
CA ARG A 205 8.66 12.00 3.44
C ARG A 205 10.16 11.80 3.54
N LEU A 206 10.66 11.21 4.64
CA LEU A 206 12.08 10.89 4.81
C LEU A 206 12.55 10.01 3.64
N ILE A 207 11.90 8.87 3.46
CA ILE A 207 12.25 7.88 2.42
C ILE A 207 12.11 8.48 1.02
N LEU A 208 11.01 9.17 0.74
CA LEU A 208 10.76 9.79 -0.56
C LEU A 208 11.83 10.85 -0.91
N LYS A 209 12.18 11.72 0.04
CA LYS A 209 13.24 12.71 -0.16
C LYS A 209 14.61 12.06 -0.41
N LYS A 210 14.92 10.97 0.31
CA LYS A 210 16.15 10.21 0.12
C LYS A 210 16.19 9.56 -1.27
N LEU A 211 15.11 8.89 -1.71
CA LEU A 211 15.01 8.29 -3.03
C LEU A 211 15.20 9.33 -4.15
N VAL A 212 14.53 10.47 -4.07
CA VAL A 212 14.67 11.53 -5.09
C VAL A 212 16.08 12.11 -5.12
N ARG A 213 16.65 12.40 -3.94
CA ARG A 213 18.04 12.90 -3.87
C ARG A 213 19.00 11.91 -4.51
N HIS A 214 18.81 10.63 -4.19
CA HIS A 214 19.63 9.56 -4.69
C HIS A 214 19.49 9.40 -6.21
N PHE A 215 18.26 9.37 -6.73
CA PHE A 215 17.98 9.32 -8.17
C PHE A 215 18.67 10.46 -8.94
N ARG A 216 18.52 11.70 -8.43
CA ARG A 216 19.14 12.89 -9.05
C ARG A 216 20.67 12.88 -8.99
N SER A 217 21.26 12.39 -7.90
CA SER A 217 22.72 12.29 -7.78
C SER A 217 23.35 11.31 -8.78
N LEU A 218 22.54 10.37 -9.29
CA LEU A 218 22.90 9.42 -10.33
C LEU A 218 22.61 9.94 -11.76
N GLY A 219 22.24 11.22 -11.91
CA GLY A 219 21.92 11.82 -13.21
C GLY A 219 20.49 11.58 -13.70
N GLY A 220 19.59 11.05 -12.85
CA GLY A 220 18.19 10.83 -13.20
C GLY A 220 17.41 12.13 -13.39
N ASP A 221 16.55 12.19 -14.40
CA ASP A 221 15.66 13.31 -14.70
C ASP A 221 14.27 13.06 -14.09
N LEU A 222 13.87 13.86 -13.12
CA LEU A 222 12.53 13.80 -12.51
C LEU A 222 11.76 15.07 -12.88
N ARG A 223 10.66 14.89 -13.62
CA ARG A 223 9.77 15.95 -14.05
C ARG A 223 8.42 15.85 -13.33
N LEU A 224 8.09 16.90 -12.61
CA LEU A 224 6.80 17.08 -11.97
C LEU A 224 5.87 17.89 -12.89
N ARG A 225 4.56 17.80 -12.71
CA ARG A 225 3.54 18.38 -13.61
C ARG A 225 3.69 17.90 -15.04
N ALA A 226 4.14 16.67 -15.21
CA ALA A 226 4.41 16.03 -16.49
C ALA A 226 3.52 14.78 -16.63
N GLY A 227 2.21 14.99 -16.67
CA GLY A 227 1.23 13.91 -16.85
C GLY A 227 1.36 13.31 -18.24
N VAL A 228 1.43 11.98 -18.33
CA VAL A 228 1.39 11.26 -19.61
C VAL A 228 -0.04 11.05 -20.01
N ARG A 229 -0.39 11.53 -21.22
CA ARG A 229 -1.70 11.39 -21.83
C ARG A 229 -1.79 10.19 -22.74
N GLU A 230 -0.71 9.91 -23.51
CA GLU A 230 -0.71 8.91 -24.55
C GLU A 230 0.65 8.19 -24.63
N ILE A 231 0.62 6.89 -24.91
CA ILE A 231 1.79 6.07 -25.26
C ILE A 231 1.69 5.72 -26.74
N ARG A 232 2.57 6.27 -27.55
CA ARG A 232 2.62 6.00 -28.98
C ARG A 232 3.40 4.72 -29.26
N HIS A 233 2.97 4.00 -30.27
CA HIS A 233 3.62 2.75 -30.67
C HIS A 233 3.61 2.56 -32.19
N THR A 234 4.54 1.74 -32.65
CA THR A 234 4.61 1.27 -34.05
C THR A 234 4.95 -0.22 -34.06
N SER A 235 4.20 -1.02 -34.80
CA SER A 235 4.45 -2.47 -34.94
C SER A 235 4.61 -3.21 -33.60
N GLY A 236 3.73 -2.94 -32.63
CA GLY A 236 3.75 -3.60 -31.30
C GLY A 236 4.87 -3.15 -30.37
N ARG A 237 5.52 -2.02 -30.66
CA ARG A 237 6.59 -1.45 -29.84
C ARG A 237 6.30 0.01 -29.52
N ALA A 238 6.35 0.39 -28.26
CA ALA A 238 6.24 1.79 -27.84
C ALA A 238 7.44 2.61 -28.34
N THR A 239 7.18 3.82 -28.82
CA THR A 239 8.19 4.72 -29.39
C THR A 239 8.40 5.97 -28.55
N SER A 240 7.32 6.51 -28.00
CA SER A 240 7.33 7.75 -27.23
C SER A 240 6.14 7.84 -26.29
N VAL A 241 6.18 8.80 -25.39
CA VAL A 241 5.03 9.26 -24.60
C VAL A 241 4.71 10.71 -24.94
N THR A 242 3.42 11.04 -24.98
CA THR A 242 2.92 12.41 -25.16
C THR A 242 2.38 12.90 -23.82
N LEU A 243 2.87 14.05 -23.36
CA LEU A 243 2.42 14.70 -22.13
C LEU A 243 1.11 15.45 -22.31
N ASP A 244 0.47 15.88 -21.22
CA ASP A 244 -0.76 16.66 -21.21
C ASP A 244 -0.62 18.00 -21.97
N ASP A 245 0.57 18.60 -21.98
CA ASP A 245 0.92 19.84 -22.71
C ASP A 245 1.27 19.63 -24.20
N GLY A 246 1.24 18.38 -24.66
CA GLY A 246 1.60 18.00 -26.03
C GLY A 246 3.09 17.71 -26.26
N THR A 247 3.94 17.88 -25.26
CA THR A 247 5.36 17.52 -25.37
C THR A 247 5.53 16.02 -25.63
N GLU A 248 6.35 15.66 -26.60
CA GLU A 248 6.70 14.27 -26.92
C GLU A 248 8.09 13.91 -26.38
N ILE A 249 8.18 12.76 -25.74
CA ILE A 249 9.43 12.23 -25.17
C ILE A 249 9.65 10.81 -25.71
N GLU A 250 10.75 10.63 -26.43
CA GLU A 250 11.15 9.34 -27.00
C GLU A 250 11.87 8.47 -25.97
N ALA A 251 11.62 7.16 -26.00
CA ALA A 251 12.30 6.19 -25.15
C ALA A 251 12.47 4.84 -25.84
N ASP A 252 13.52 4.12 -25.49
CA ASP A 252 13.71 2.74 -25.91
C ASP A 252 12.79 1.77 -25.15
N ASN A 253 12.51 2.09 -23.88
CA ASN A 253 11.59 1.34 -23.04
C ASN A 253 10.71 2.27 -22.22
N ILE A 254 9.52 1.80 -21.86
CA ILE A 254 8.61 2.49 -20.95
C ILE A 254 8.27 1.56 -19.79
N LEU A 255 8.38 2.08 -18.58
CA LEU A 255 7.93 1.42 -17.36
C LEU A 255 6.80 2.22 -16.74
N SER A 256 5.64 1.61 -16.53
CA SER A 256 4.51 2.32 -15.90
C SER A 256 4.27 1.81 -14.49
N SER A 257 4.15 2.75 -13.56
CA SER A 257 3.68 2.53 -12.19
C SER A 257 2.29 3.15 -11.94
N ALA A 258 1.61 3.55 -13.02
CA ALA A 258 0.32 4.25 -12.96
C ALA A 258 -0.90 3.31 -12.78
N GLY A 259 -0.67 1.99 -12.77
CA GLY A 259 -1.72 0.98 -12.77
C GLY A 259 -1.94 0.37 -14.16
N ALA A 260 -2.45 -0.87 -14.19
CA ALA A 260 -2.65 -1.62 -15.42
C ALA A 260 -3.77 -1.03 -16.26
N ALA A 261 -4.93 -0.82 -15.66
CA ALA A 261 -6.10 -0.26 -16.35
C ALA A 261 -5.82 1.15 -16.89
N GLU A 262 -5.12 1.97 -16.12
CA GLU A 262 -4.70 3.32 -16.48
C GLU A 262 -3.70 3.30 -17.63
N THR A 263 -2.67 2.44 -17.53
CA THR A 263 -1.61 2.33 -18.54
C THR A 263 -2.16 1.86 -19.89
N LEU A 264 -2.98 0.82 -19.88
CA LEU A 264 -3.54 0.26 -21.11
C LEU A 264 -4.47 1.25 -21.82
N ARG A 265 -5.15 2.13 -21.09
CA ARG A 265 -5.97 3.22 -21.69
C ARG A 265 -5.14 4.36 -22.30
N MET A 266 -3.88 4.50 -21.90
CA MET A 266 -2.96 5.48 -22.51
C MET A 266 -2.37 5.00 -23.84
N ILE A 267 -2.44 3.71 -24.17
CA ILE A 267 -1.93 3.19 -25.44
C ILE A 267 -2.79 3.73 -26.60
N SER A 268 -2.14 4.34 -27.58
CA SER A 268 -2.80 4.87 -28.78
C SER A 268 -3.54 3.78 -29.57
N PRO A 269 -4.57 4.13 -30.38
CA PRO A 269 -5.31 3.16 -31.18
C PRO A 269 -4.42 2.33 -32.13
N GLY A 270 -4.83 1.08 -32.39
CA GLY A 270 -4.09 0.15 -33.27
C GLY A 270 -3.32 -0.95 -32.50
N SER A 271 -3.35 -0.95 -31.18
CA SER A 271 -2.87 -2.07 -30.34
C SER A 271 -3.95 -3.14 -30.19
N PRO A 272 -3.59 -4.43 -30.00
CA PRO A 272 -4.56 -5.45 -29.63
C PRO A 272 -5.33 -5.03 -28.36
N PRO A 273 -6.64 -5.21 -28.30
CA PRO A 273 -7.44 -4.84 -27.14
C PRO A 273 -7.10 -5.78 -25.98
N VAL A 274 -6.29 -5.30 -25.04
CA VAL A 274 -6.13 -5.91 -23.73
C VAL A 274 -6.87 -5.04 -22.74
N LYS A 275 -7.80 -5.63 -22.01
CA LYS A 275 -8.57 -4.96 -20.99
C LYS A 275 -8.02 -5.38 -19.63
N ALA A 276 -7.71 -4.41 -18.79
CA ALA A 276 -7.59 -4.61 -17.35
C ALA A 276 -8.78 -3.92 -16.69
N GLU A 277 -9.54 -4.65 -15.93
CA GLU A 277 -10.62 -4.08 -15.14
C GLU A 277 -10.01 -3.26 -13.98
N PRO A 278 -10.47 -2.03 -13.75
CA PRO A 278 -9.99 -1.24 -12.64
C PRO A 278 -10.39 -1.89 -11.31
N GLY A 279 -9.56 -1.69 -10.29
CA GLY A 279 -9.90 -2.12 -8.92
C GLY A 279 -11.12 -1.38 -8.38
N ASP A 280 -11.79 -2.03 -7.43
CA ASP A 280 -13.03 -1.52 -6.81
C ASP A 280 -12.91 -1.41 -5.28
N ILE A 281 -11.76 -1.80 -4.72
CA ILE A 281 -11.46 -1.64 -3.30
C ILE A 281 -10.87 -0.27 -3.05
N SER A 282 -11.60 0.53 -2.30
CA SER A 282 -11.23 1.89 -1.93
C SER A 282 -11.58 2.17 -0.47
N PHE A 283 -11.06 3.28 0.06
CA PHE A 283 -11.22 3.63 1.47
C PHE A 283 -11.63 5.09 1.65
N VAL A 284 -12.31 5.34 2.77
CA VAL A 284 -12.33 6.65 3.44
C VAL A 284 -11.37 6.57 4.61
N GLU A 285 -10.57 7.60 4.80
CA GLU A 285 -9.68 7.73 5.95
C GLU A 285 -9.93 9.05 6.67
N SER A 286 -10.24 8.94 7.96
CA SER A 286 -10.31 10.04 8.92
C SER A 286 -8.97 10.20 9.61
N ILE A 287 -8.46 11.43 9.70
CA ILE A 287 -7.21 11.76 10.42
C ILE A 287 -7.56 12.80 11.46
N SER A 288 -7.51 12.44 12.72
CA SER A 288 -7.67 13.35 13.87
C SER A 288 -6.30 13.70 14.45
N VAL A 289 -6.05 14.98 14.63
CA VAL A 289 -4.88 15.51 15.33
C VAL A 289 -5.30 15.89 16.73
N LEU A 290 -4.57 15.45 17.74
CA LEU A 290 -4.90 15.63 19.15
C LEU A 290 -3.90 16.56 19.84
N ASP A 291 -4.34 17.24 20.89
CA ASP A 291 -3.50 18.05 21.79
C ASP A 291 -2.72 17.22 22.84
N CYS A 292 -2.91 15.90 22.85
CA CYS A 292 -2.20 14.95 23.72
C CYS A 292 -1.83 13.69 22.96
N ALA A 293 -0.92 12.87 23.48
CA ALA A 293 -0.62 11.58 22.88
C ALA A 293 -1.77 10.57 23.12
N PRO A 294 -2.12 9.70 22.15
CA PRO A 294 -3.14 8.67 22.36
C PRO A 294 -2.89 7.76 23.58
N ALA A 295 -1.63 7.54 23.92
CA ALA A 295 -1.25 6.78 25.12
C ALA A 295 -1.67 7.44 26.44
N ASP A 296 -1.77 8.78 26.50
CA ASP A 296 -2.24 9.53 27.66
C ASP A 296 -3.74 9.31 27.91
N LEU A 297 -4.48 8.98 26.86
CA LEU A 297 -5.90 8.60 26.89
C LEU A 297 -6.08 7.08 27.16
N GLY A 298 -4.98 6.34 27.34
CA GLY A 298 -4.99 4.89 27.53
C GLY A 298 -4.93 4.04 26.27
N HIS A 299 -4.86 4.66 25.09
CA HIS A 299 -4.71 3.92 23.83
C HIS A 299 -3.23 3.68 23.50
N ARG A 300 -2.79 2.43 23.66
CA ARG A 300 -1.38 2.02 23.50
C ARG A 300 -1.08 1.12 22.32
N ASP A 301 -2.12 0.64 21.59
CA ASP A 301 -1.92 -0.17 20.41
C ASP A 301 -1.49 0.73 19.24
N THR A 302 -0.53 0.27 18.46
CA THR A 302 -0.03 0.96 17.26
C THR A 302 -1.09 0.91 16.16
N ILE A 303 -1.63 -0.29 15.92
CA ILE A 303 -2.71 -0.52 14.95
C ILE A 303 -3.74 -1.45 15.58
N VAL A 304 -5.01 -1.09 15.46
CA VAL A 304 -6.14 -1.95 15.78
C VAL A 304 -6.87 -2.27 14.48
N PHE A 305 -6.87 -3.55 14.09
CA PHE A 305 -7.74 -4.08 13.04
C PHE A 305 -9.01 -4.57 13.71
N TYR A 306 -10.17 -4.06 13.32
CA TYR A 306 -11.41 -4.44 14.00
C TYR A 306 -12.50 -4.88 13.03
N SER A 307 -13.39 -5.74 13.53
CA SER A 307 -14.67 -6.06 12.95
C SER A 307 -15.74 -6.11 14.05
N ASP A 308 -16.85 -5.38 13.89
CA ASP A 308 -18.04 -5.45 14.74
C ASP A 308 -18.95 -6.64 14.37
N SER A 309 -18.64 -7.34 13.28
CA SER A 309 -19.34 -8.54 12.83
C SER A 309 -18.54 -9.79 13.16
N PRO A 310 -19.19 -10.90 13.54
CA PRO A 310 -18.54 -12.20 13.71
C PRO A 310 -17.85 -12.71 12.44
N ALA A 311 -18.36 -12.32 11.26
CA ALA A 311 -17.75 -12.62 9.97
C ALA A 311 -17.11 -11.36 9.39
N PHE A 312 -15.92 -11.50 8.82
CA PHE A 312 -15.21 -10.40 8.18
C PHE A 312 -15.71 -10.18 6.75
N HIS A 313 -16.21 -8.97 6.50
CA HIS A 313 -16.70 -8.54 5.21
C HIS A 313 -15.71 -7.57 4.56
N TYR A 314 -14.92 -8.06 3.60
CA TYR A 314 -14.00 -7.23 2.85
C TYR A 314 -14.44 -7.20 1.38
N GLU A 315 -15.21 -6.17 1.03
CA GLU A 315 -15.75 -5.95 -0.31
C GLU A 315 -16.21 -4.50 -0.46
N ARG A 316 -16.50 -4.07 -1.68
CA ARG A 316 -17.15 -2.78 -1.90
C ARG A 316 -18.50 -2.76 -1.18
N PRO A 317 -18.71 -1.84 -0.22
CA PRO A 317 -19.99 -1.76 0.48
C PRO A 317 -21.11 -1.22 -0.42
N SER A 318 -22.36 -1.51 -0.07
CA SER A 318 -23.56 -0.88 -0.66
C SER A 318 -23.69 0.57 -0.19
N GLU A 319 -23.39 0.81 1.09
CA GLU A 319 -23.37 2.13 1.70
C GLU A 319 -22.10 2.92 1.29
N PRO A 320 -22.08 4.24 1.44
CA PRO A 320 -20.89 5.06 1.17
C PRO A 320 -19.63 4.61 1.88
N VAL A 321 -19.75 4.12 3.13
CA VAL A 321 -18.67 3.60 3.96
C VAL A 321 -19.15 2.37 4.74
N ASP A 322 -18.32 1.34 4.83
CA ASP A 322 -18.56 0.20 5.72
C ASP A 322 -18.03 0.49 7.12
N LEU A 323 -18.93 0.64 8.08
CA LEU A 323 -18.60 0.90 9.48
C LEU A 323 -18.44 -0.39 10.32
N ARG A 324 -18.67 -1.57 9.72
CA ARG A 324 -18.56 -2.86 10.43
C ARG A 324 -17.11 -3.26 10.70
N SER A 325 -16.18 -2.78 9.91
CA SER A 325 -14.76 -3.11 10.07
C SER A 325 -13.87 -1.95 9.65
N GLY A 326 -12.64 -1.93 10.17
CA GLY A 326 -11.69 -0.88 9.83
C GLY A 326 -10.32 -1.07 10.47
N ILE A 327 -9.50 -0.05 10.26
CA ILE A 327 -8.17 0.07 10.87
C ILE A 327 -8.14 1.36 11.69
N ILE A 328 -7.65 1.27 12.92
CA ILE A 328 -7.29 2.44 13.72
C ILE A 328 -5.78 2.44 13.88
N CYS A 329 -5.11 3.48 13.43
CA CYS A 329 -3.66 3.62 13.53
C CYS A 329 -3.29 4.83 14.38
N SER A 330 -2.40 4.62 15.35
CA SER A 330 -1.81 5.66 16.18
C SER A 330 -0.32 5.79 15.90
N PRO A 331 0.10 6.72 15.02
CA PRO A 331 1.52 6.92 14.70
C PRO A 331 2.42 7.19 15.91
N ASN A 332 1.86 7.70 17.01
CA ASN A 332 2.59 7.96 18.26
C ASN A 332 3.03 6.68 19.01
N ASN A 333 2.41 5.54 18.72
CA ASN A 333 2.63 4.29 19.44
C ASN A 333 3.66 3.37 18.72
N PHE A 334 4.67 3.98 18.10
CA PHE A 334 5.91 3.30 17.70
C PHE A 334 7.01 3.61 18.71
N ASP A 335 8.06 2.80 18.74
CA ASP A 335 9.19 2.93 19.69
C ASP A 335 10.15 4.05 19.26
N TYR A 336 9.67 5.28 19.34
CA TYR A 336 10.47 6.46 19.07
C TYR A 336 11.31 6.87 20.28
N SER A 337 12.49 7.44 20.01
CA SER A 337 13.38 8.00 21.05
C SER A 337 12.83 9.30 21.67
N GLU A 338 11.92 9.98 20.97
CA GLU A 338 11.28 11.21 21.41
C GLU A 338 9.82 11.22 20.96
N PRO A 339 8.91 11.94 21.66
CA PRO A 339 7.50 12.00 21.27
C PRO A 339 7.30 12.80 19.97
N LEU A 340 6.25 12.46 19.22
CA LEU A 340 5.77 13.30 18.12
C LEU A 340 5.15 14.59 18.66
N GLU A 341 5.21 15.66 17.86
CA GLU A 341 4.70 16.99 18.23
C GLU A 341 3.20 17.00 18.55
N ASP A 342 2.39 16.30 17.77
CA ASP A 342 0.94 16.16 17.94
C ASP A 342 0.56 14.70 18.18
N GLY A 343 -0.52 14.47 18.95
CA GLY A 343 -1.19 13.18 18.94
C GLY A 343 -1.93 12.94 17.64
N ARG A 344 -2.03 11.68 17.19
CA ARG A 344 -2.73 11.33 15.95
C ARG A 344 -3.46 10.02 16.06
N ILE A 345 -4.71 10.05 15.59
CA ILE A 345 -5.52 8.85 15.34
C ILE A 345 -5.97 8.90 13.89
N ARG A 346 -5.72 7.81 13.18
CA ARG A 346 -6.11 7.61 11.79
C ARG A 346 -7.05 6.43 11.73
N ILE A 347 -8.19 6.59 11.09
CA ILE A 347 -9.21 5.55 11.00
C ILE A 347 -9.52 5.34 9.53
N THR A 348 -9.35 4.12 9.04
CA THR A 348 -9.58 3.74 7.65
C THR A 348 -10.71 2.73 7.58
N ALA A 349 -11.70 3.00 6.76
CA ALA A 349 -12.84 2.12 6.51
C ALA A 349 -13.07 1.90 5.01
N LEU A 350 -13.58 0.73 4.63
CA LEU A 350 -13.94 0.43 3.24
C LEU A 350 -14.99 1.41 2.73
N ALA A 351 -14.83 1.85 1.49
CA ALA A 351 -15.70 2.83 0.86
C ALA A 351 -16.28 2.34 -0.46
N ASN A 352 -17.48 2.84 -0.80
CA ASN A 352 -18.08 2.65 -2.11
C ASN A 352 -17.56 3.73 -3.08
N PRO A 353 -16.61 3.41 -3.98
CA PRO A 353 -16.04 4.41 -4.86
C PRO A 353 -17.07 5.02 -5.82
N HIS A 354 -18.09 4.25 -6.23
CA HIS A 354 -19.11 4.74 -7.16
C HIS A 354 -20.01 5.81 -6.52
N HIS A 355 -20.33 5.66 -5.22
CA HIS A 355 -21.03 6.71 -4.49
C HIS A 355 -20.23 8.01 -4.50
N TRP A 356 -18.97 7.95 -4.04
CA TRP A 356 -18.11 9.12 -3.92
C TRP A 356 -17.78 9.80 -5.26
N MET A 357 -17.65 9.02 -6.35
CA MET A 357 -17.38 9.58 -7.68
C MET A 357 -18.59 10.28 -8.29
N ASN A 358 -19.79 9.80 -7.98
CA ASN A 358 -21.04 10.35 -8.54
C ASN A 358 -21.69 11.41 -7.65
N LEU A 359 -21.14 11.67 -6.47
CA LEU A 359 -21.67 12.66 -5.53
C LEU A 359 -21.53 14.07 -6.12
N PRO A 360 -22.59 14.92 -6.12
CA PRO A 360 -22.51 16.31 -6.54
C PRO A 360 -21.51 17.13 -5.72
N ASP A 361 -20.87 18.11 -6.35
CA ASP A 361 -19.82 18.91 -5.70
C ASP A 361 -20.33 19.72 -4.48
N ASP A 362 -21.56 20.20 -4.53
CA ASP A 362 -22.22 20.95 -3.48
C ASP A 362 -22.59 20.09 -2.27
N GLN A 363 -22.70 18.76 -2.42
CA GLN A 363 -22.99 17.82 -1.34
C GLN A 363 -21.72 17.19 -0.77
N TYR A 364 -20.60 17.27 -1.48
CA TYR A 364 -19.38 16.51 -1.17
C TYR A 364 -18.80 16.83 0.21
N VAL A 365 -18.78 18.09 0.62
CA VAL A 365 -18.20 18.51 1.91
C VAL A 365 -19.08 18.01 3.05
N ALA A 366 -20.39 18.22 2.97
CA ALA A 366 -21.33 17.81 4.02
C ALA A 366 -21.34 16.27 4.19
N GLU A 367 -21.31 15.52 3.07
CA GLU A 367 -21.24 14.06 3.09
C GLU A 367 -19.92 13.56 3.71
N LYS A 368 -18.81 14.21 3.39
CA LYS A 368 -17.49 13.90 3.95
C LYS A 368 -17.46 14.12 5.47
N ASP A 369 -18.02 15.22 5.96
CA ASP A 369 -18.08 15.52 7.38
C ASP A 369 -19.02 14.55 8.11
N HIS A 370 -20.19 14.26 7.55
CA HIS A 370 -21.14 13.28 8.09
C HIS A 370 -20.50 11.88 8.26
N TRP A 371 -19.80 11.38 7.25
CA TRP A 371 -19.15 10.06 7.34
C TRP A 371 -17.93 10.08 8.24
N ASN A 372 -17.22 11.19 8.34
CA ASN A 372 -16.14 11.35 9.32
C ASN A 372 -16.64 11.11 10.75
N ASP A 373 -17.73 11.74 11.14
CA ASP A 373 -18.30 11.59 12.48
C ASP A 373 -18.70 10.13 12.74
N ARG A 374 -19.35 9.48 11.78
CA ARG A 374 -19.76 8.08 11.89
C ARG A 374 -18.58 7.11 11.95
N ILE A 375 -17.49 7.39 11.23
CA ILE A 375 -16.25 6.59 11.30
C ILE A 375 -15.63 6.72 12.70
N ILE A 376 -15.60 7.93 13.27
CA ILE A 376 -15.11 8.16 14.62
C ILE A 376 -16.00 7.44 15.65
N ASP A 377 -17.35 7.51 15.50
CA ASP A 377 -18.30 6.79 16.35
C ASP A 377 -18.09 5.26 16.33
N SER A 378 -17.73 4.72 15.18
CA SER A 378 -17.36 3.29 15.09
C SER A 378 -16.06 2.99 15.83
N ALA A 379 -15.04 3.84 15.69
CA ALA A 379 -13.72 3.60 16.26
C ALA A 379 -13.67 3.69 17.79
N VAL A 380 -14.43 4.61 18.41
CA VAL A 380 -14.45 4.79 19.87
C VAL A 380 -15.04 3.60 20.64
N LYS A 381 -15.63 2.63 19.93
CA LYS A 381 -16.01 1.34 20.54
C LYS A 381 -14.78 0.45 20.85
N HIS A 382 -13.65 0.68 20.17
CA HIS A 382 -12.45 -0.14 20.22
C HIS A 382 -11.27 0.51 20.91
N ILE A 383 -11.28 1.86 20.99
CA ILE A 383 -10.26 2.69 21.64
C ILE A 383 -10.94 3.70 22.58
N PRO A 384 -10.21 4.25 23.57
CA PRO A 384 -10.74 5.29 24.44
C PRO A 384 -11.28 6.50 23.67
N GLU A 385 -12.25 7.20 24.27
CA GLU A 385 -12.82 8.43 23.75
C GLU A 385 -11.73 9.52 23.60
N PHE A 386 -11.66 10.16 22.44
CA PHE A 386 -10.61 11.13 22.11
C PHE A 386 -11.17 12.45 21.51
N ARG A 387 -12.48 12.52 21.21
CA ARG A 387 -13.08 13.65 20.47
C ARG A 387 -12.85 15.00 21.13
N SER A 388 -12.87 15.06 22.47
CA SER A 388 -12.61 16.31 23.21
C SER A 388 -11.17 16.83 23.08
N HIS A 389 -10.25 16.02 22.58
CA HIS A 389 -8.84 16.36 22.36
C HIS A 389 -8.51 16.69 20.90
N VAL A 390 -9.50 16.62 20.00
CA VAL A 390 -9.27 16.89 18.57
C VAL A 390 -9.09 18.39 18.34
N ILE A 391 -7.93 18.77 17.79
CA ILE A 391 -7.56 20.17 17.46
C ILE A 391 -7.51 20.39 15.95
N ASP A 392 -7.50 19.34 15.13
CA ASP A 392 -7.53 19.43 13.69
C ASP A 392 -8.00 18.10 13.08
N THR A 393 -8.65 18.15 11.91
CA THR A 393 -9.14 16.97 11.21
C THR A 393 -8.92 17.09 9.71
N ASP A 394 -8.54 16.01 9.05
CA ASP A 394 -8.60 15.88 7.60
C ASP A 394 -9.17 14.52 7.20
N VAL A 395 -9.81 14.45 6.03
CA VAL A 395 -10.49 13.24 5.56
C VAL A 395 -10.18 12.99 4.08
N PHE A 396 -9.78 11.77 3.76
CA PHE A 396 -9.64 11.29 2.39
C PHE A 396 -10.83 10.44 1.98
N THR A 397 -11.21 10.54 0.72
CA THR A 397 -12.27 9.73 0.12
C THR A 397 -11.76 9.09 -1.18
N PRO A 398 -12.45 8.14 -1.77
CA PRO A 398 -12.10 7.61 -3.09
C PRO A 398 -11.90 8.72 -4.15
N ARG A 399 -12.66 9.80 -4.08
CA ARG A 399 -12.53 10.96 -4.96
C ARG A 399 -11.20 11.70 -4.76
N THR A 400 -10.75 11.83 -3.49
CA THR A 400 -9.43 12.37 -3.15
C THR A 400 -8.33 11.48 -3.69
N ILE A 401 -8.43 10.16 -3.47
CA ILE A 401 -7.45 9.18 -3.94
C ILE A 401 -7.33 9.26 -5.46
N ARG A 402 -8.44 9.21 -6.20
CA ARG A 402 -8.44 9.35 -7.66
C ARG A 402 -7.77 10.65 -8.13
N ARG A 403 -8.10 11.77 -7.47
CA ARG A 403 -7.54 13.08 -7.81
C ARG A 403 -6.01 13.07 -7.75
N PHE A 404 -5.44 12.45 -6.71
CA PHE A 404 -4.00 12.53 -6.45
C PHE A 404 -3.19 11.35 -7.01
N THR A 405 -3.81 10.23 -7.36
CA THR A 405 -3.10 9.06 -7.91
C THR A 405 -3.41 8.81 -9.37
N GLY A 406 -4.57 9.25 -9.85
CA GLY A 406 -5.09 8.92 -11.17
C GLY A 406 -5.76 7.55 -11.24
N HIS A 407 -5.70 6.74 -10.17
CA HIS A 407 -6.33 5.42 -10.16
C HIS A 407 -7.84 5.51 -10.38
N LEU A 408 -8.31 4.76 -11.36
CA LEU A 408 -9.74 4.63 -11.65
C LEU A 408 -10.47 4.12 -10.41
N ASN A 409 -11.69 4.60 -10.18
CA ASN A 409 -12.47 4.35 -8.99
C ASN A 409 -11.79 4.79 -7.66
N GLY A 410 -10.66 5.48 -7.71
CA GLY A 410 -9.89 5.77 -6.49
C GLY A 410 -9.45 4.50 -5.75
N CYS A 411 -9.20 3.41 -6.47
CA CYS A 411 -8.79 2.14 -5.87
C CYS A 411 -7.37 2.23 -5.29
N VAL A 412 -7.11 1.41 -4.25
CA VAL A 412 -5.84 1.45 -3.53
C VAL A 412 -4.90 0.34 -3.95
N TYR A 413 -5.42 -0.85 -4.25
CA TYR A 413 -4.59 -2.04 -4.53
C TYR A 413 -4.55 -2.42 -6.02
N GLY A 414 -4.95 -1.50 -6.92
CA GLY A 414 -4.93 -1.69 -8.36
C GLY A 414 -5.96 -2.69 -8.86
N ALA A 415 -5.71 -3.24 -10.04
CA ALA A 415 -6.58 -4.22 -10.68
C ALA A 415 -6.63 -5.56 -9.92
N PRO A 416 -7.77 -6.27 -9.88
CA PRO A 416 -7.85 -7.62 -9.30
C PRO A 416 -6.94 -8.61 -10.00
N GLU A 417 -6.89 -8.58 -11.33
CA GLU A 417 -5.97 -9.39 -12.13
C GLU A 417 -4.58 -8.76 -12.13
N LYS A 418 -3.56 -9.55 -11.74
CA LYS A 418 -2.18 -9.07 -11.61
C LYS A 418 -1.31 -9.44 -12.81
N PHE A 419 -0.53 -8.49 -13.27
CA PHE A 419 0.50 -8.65 -14.32
C PHE A 419 1.83 -9.09 -13.68
N VAL A 420 1.89 -10.31 -13.19
CA VAL A 420 2.97 -10.82 -12.31
C VAL A 420 4.36 -10.66 -12.93
N ASN A 421 4.50 -10.86 -14.25
CA ASN A 421 5.74 -10.66 -14.98
C ASN A 421 5.95 -9.23 -15.50
N GLY A 422 4.98 -8.33 -15.30
CA GLY A 422 5.00 -6.93 -15.72
C GLY A 422 4.85 -6.70 -17.24
N GLN A 423 4.62 -7.74 -18.03
CA GLN A 423 4.50 -7.61 -19.49
C GLN A 423 3.15 -7.04 -19.93
N THR A 424 3.17 -6.26 -21.00
CA THR A 424 1.98 -5.74 -21.70
C THR A 424 1.98 -6.24 -23.16
N PRO A 425 0.96 -5.92 -23.95
CA PRO A 425 0.97 -6.22 -25.39
C PRO A 425 2.09 -5.56 -26.19
N LEU A 426 2.64 -4.44 -25.69
CA LEU A 426 3.78 -3.78 -26.32
C LEU A 426 5.09 -4.36 -25.77
N SER A 427 5.98 -4.77 -26.67
CA SER A 427 7.20 -5.55 -26.34
C SER A 427 8.18 -4.84 -25.40
N ASN A 428 8.09 -3.50 -25.27
CA ASN A 428 8.97 -2.66 -24.45
C ASN A 428 8.20 -1.74 -23.49
N LEU A 429 6.93 -2.03 -23.24
CA LEU A 429 6.13 -1.39 -22.20
C LEU A 429 5.89 -2.39 -21.06
N PHE A 430 6.28 -2.03 -19.86
CA PHE A 430 6.18 -2.88 -18.68
C PHE A 430 5.41 -2.21 -17.55
N LEU A 431 4.79 -3.01 -16.69
CA LEU A 431 4.08 -2.59 -15.49
C LEU A 431 4.87 -2.93 -14.23
N CYS A 432 4.85 -2.05 -13.24
CA CYS A 432 5.35 -2.33 -11.89
C CYS A 432 4.40 -1.75 -10.83
N GLY A 433 4.66 -2.05 -9.57
CA GLY A 433 3.85 -1.60 -8.44
C GLY A 433 2.76 -2.59 -8.07
N THR A 434 1.63 -2.07 -7.60
CA THR A 434 0.52 -2.89 -7.08
C THR A 434 -0.03 -3.88 -8.08
N ASP A 435 -0.03 -3.55 -9.36
CA ASP A 435 -0.58 -4.42 -10.41
C ASP A 435 0.36 -5.56 -10.83
N GLN A 436 1.61 -5.55 -10.38
CA GLN A 436 2.45 -6.75 -10.42
C GLN A 436 2.12 -7.74 -9.29
N GLY A 437 1.43 -7.30 -8.23
CA GLY A 437 1.04 -8.14 -7.10
C GLY A 437 1.96 -8.04 -5.88
N PHE A 438 2.93 -7.14 -5.88
CA PHE A 438 3.72 -6.81 -4.69
C PHE A 438 3.12 -5.59 -4.01
N LEU A 439 2.66 -5.76 -2.77
CA LEU A 439 1.90 -4.78 -2.01
C LEU A 439 2.68 -4.28 -0.79
N GLY A 440 2.17 -3.22 -0.17
CA GLY A 440 2.92 -2.48 0.84
C GLY A 440 4.07 -1.66 0.25
N ILE A 441 4.71 -0.84 1.08
CA ILE A 441 5.77 0.09 0.63
C ILE A 441 7.00 -0.68 0.14
N VAL A 442 7.51 -1.62 0.95
CA VAL A 442 8.68 -2.45 0.59
C VAL A 442 8.36 -3.31 -0.64
N GLY A 443 7.17 -3.92 -0.69
CA GLY A 443 6.73 -4.71 -1.84
C GLY A 443 6.66 -3.87 -3.13
N ALA A 444 6.04 -2.69 -3.10
CA ALA A 444 5.98 -1.80 -4.26
C ALA A 444 7.37 -1.38 -4.75
N MET A 445 8.29 -1.06 -3.84
CA MET A 445 9.68 -0.74 -4.19
C MET A 445 10.41 -1.93 -4.83
N LEU A 446 10.26 -3.12 -4.25
CA LEU A 446 10.83 -4.36 -4.81
C LEU A 446 10.22 -4.72 -6.16
N SER A 447 8.93 -4.42 -6.39
CA SER A 447 8.29 -4.57 -7.69
C SER A 447 9.02 -3.75 -8.77
N GLY A 448 9.21 -2.45 -8.54
CA GLY A 448 9.93 -1.59 -9.47
C GLY A 448 11.33 -2.12 -9.80
N ILE A 449 12.07 -2.53 -8.78
CA ILE A 449 13.42 -3.10 -8.93
C ILE A 449 13.38 -4.43 -9.72
N THR A 450 12.42 -5.29 -9.42
CA THR A 450 12.31 -6.61 -10.05
C THR A 450 12.04 -6.48 -11.55
N ILE A 451 11.12 -5.62 -11.95
CA ILE A 451 10.81 -5.36 -13.37
C ILE A 451 12.00 -4.70 -14.07
N ALA A 452 12.65 -3.73 -13.42
CA ALA A 452 13.86 -3.10 -13.95
C ALA A 452 14.97 -4.14 -14.20
N ASN A 453 15.27 -5.01 -13.23
CA ASN A 453 16.29 -6.05 -13.36
C ASN A 453 15.93 -7.07 -14.45
N ARG A 454 14.65 -7.46 -14.55
CA ARG A 454 14.20 -8.52 -15.45
C ARG A 454 14.17 -8.08 -16.92
N HIS A 455 13.74 -6.85 -17.20
CA HIS A 455 13.42 -6.41 -18.55
C HIS A 455 14.27 -5.24 -19.06
N LEU A 456 14.82 -4.39 -18.18
CA LEU A 456 15.42 -3.12 -18.58
C LEU A 456 16.95 -3.05 -18.38
N LEU A 457 17.52 -4.00 -17.65
CA LEU A 457 18.97 -4.13 -17.43
C LEU A 457 19.62 -5.24 -18.26
N LYS A 458 18.93 -5.75 -19.26
CA LYS A 458 19.47 -6.76 -20.20
C LYS A 458 20.32 -6.09 -21.26
#